data_d1e9914bd9e6255d45fff7432f505470
#
_entry.id   d1e9914bd9e6255d45fff7432f505470
#
_cell.length_a   1.000
_cell.length_b   1.000
_cell.length_c   1.000
_cell.angle_alpha   90.00
_cell.angle_beta   90.00
_cell.angle_gamma   90.00
#
_symmetry.space_group_name_H-M   'P 1'
#
loop_
_entity.id
_entity.type
_entity.pdbx_description
1 polymer ?
#
loop_
_entity_poly.entity_id
_entity_poly.type
_entity_poly.pdbx_seq_one_letter_code
_entity_poly.pdbx_strand_id
1 'polypeptide(L)'
;FNRLILKDITINDRTNQTLLKAKLMTAKIELRSLFRKQLSLRTISVLDANINLYKSEKDSPANFQFIIDAFSSKKSSSDSNIKLRINSLILRRINIAYNEHYRKETAGKINPHHLSASNLNANISLKEITPDSLRLNIRSLSFQEKSGFTLQNMRLRMQANRSHAIIEDFEVALPHSVF
;
A
#
# COMPACT_ATOMS: atom_id res chain seq x y z
N PHE A 1 -17.74 11.61 16.98
CA PHE A 1 -16.49 10.86 16.81
C PHE A 1 -16.48 10.26 15.40
N ASN A 2 -15.46 10.55 14.61
CA ASN A 2 -15.33 10.13 13.21
C ASN A 2 -14.11 9.21 12.99
N ARG A 3 -13.76 8.44 14.02
CA ARG A 3 -12.62 7.52 13.98
C ARG A 3 -13.10 6.09 14.22
N LEU A 4 -12.77 5.21 13.28
CA LEU A 4 -12.90 3.77 13.40
C LEU A 4 -11.60 3.21 13.96
N ILE A 5 -11.68 2.31 14.93
CA ILE A 5 -10.54 1.60 15.52
C ILE A 5 -10.85 0.12 15.44
N LEU A 6 -9.98 -0.64 14.78
CA LEU A 6 -10.06 -2.08 14.64
C LEU A 6 -8.80 -2.69 15.26
N LYS A 7 -8.97 -3.72 16.08
CA LYS A 7 -7.86 -4.44 16.74
C LYS A 7 -7.84 -5.89 16.27
N ASP A 8 -6.66 -6.46 16.23
CA ASP A 8 -6.42 -7.89 15.92
C ASP A 8 -7.11 -8.35 14.63
N ILE A 9 -6.86 -7.59 13.56
CA ILE A 9 -7.52 -7.80 12.26
C ILE A 9 -6.80 -8.90 11.50
N THR A 10 -7.58 -9.77 10.89
CA THR A 10 -7.13 -10.68 9.85
C THR A 10 -7.97 -10.46 8.59
N ILE A 11 -7.30 -10.23 7.47
CA ILE A 11 -7.92 -10.15 6.14
C ILE A 11 -7.35 -11.29 5.31
N ASN A 12 -8.22 -12.10 4.78
CA ASN A 12 -7.86 -13.17 3.86
C ASN A 12 -8.09 -12.72 2.41
N ASP A 13 -7.33 -13.29 1.50
CA ASP A 13 -7.55 -13.14 0.07
C ASP A 13 -8.71 -14.05 -0.42
N ARG A 14 -8.96 -14.04 -1.72
CA ARG A 14 -10.04 -14.83 -2.34
C ARG A 14 -9.83 -16.34 -2.25
N THR A 15 -8.62 -16.79 -1.94
CA THR A 15 -8.25 -18.21 -1.76
C THR A 15 -8.23 -18.61 -0.29
N ASN A 16 -8.74 -17.74 0.60
CA ASN A 16 -8.76 -17.92 2.05
C ASN A 16 -7.36 -17.97 2.71
N GLN A 17 -6.32 -17.47 2.01
CA GLN A 17 -4.99 -17.29 2.58
C GLN A 17 -4.90 -15.92 3.27
N THR A 18 -4.16 -15.84 4.38
CA THR A 18 -4.00 -14.58 5.09
C THR A 18 -3.20 -13.57 4.24
N LEU A 19 -3.87 -12.52 3.80
CA LEU A 19 -3.28 -11.39 3.09
C LEU A 19 -2.68 -10.37 4.06
N LEU A 20 -3.40 -10.07 5.14
CA LEU A 20 -2.97 -9.10 6.16
C LEU A 20 -3.40 -9.57 7.53
N LYS A 21 -2.46 -9.49 8.48
CA LYS A 21 -2.73 -9.62 9.92
C LYS A 21 -2.16 -8.39 10.61
N ALA A 22 -3.00 -7.60 11.29
CA ALA A 22 -2.59 -6.34 11.93
C ALA A 22 -3.11 -6.27 13.36
N LYS A 23 -2.26 -5.78 14.27
CA LYS A 23 -2.64 -5.56 15.68
C LYS A 23 -3.61 -4.40 15.82
N LEU A 24 -3.40 -3.34 15.05
CA LEU A 24 -4.23 -2.13 15.12
C LEU A 24 -4.35 -1.48 13.74
N MET A 25 -5.58 -1.20 13.35
CA MET A 25 -5.88 -0.33 12.22
C MET A 25 -6.81 0.78 12.69
N THR A 26 -6.54 2.00 12.27
CA THR A 26 -7.45 3.13 12.52
C THR A 26 -7.77 3.84 11.22
N ALA A 27 -9.01 4.27 11.08
CA ALA A 27 -9.44 5.08 9.95
C ALA A 27 -10.15 6.34 10.44
N LYS A 28 -9.74 7.49 9.93
CA LYS A 28 -10.39 8.78 10.19
C LYS A 28 -11.37 9.07 9.06
N ILE A 29 -12.65 9.06 9.36
CA ILE A 29 -13.73 9.17 8.38
C ILE A 29 -14.18 10.63 8.27
N GLU A 30 -14.41 11.12 7.05
CA GLU A 30 -15.01 12.43 6.80
C GLU A 30 -16.53 12.28 6.65
N LEU A 31 -17.27 12.50 7.74
CA LEU A 31 -18.73 12.28 7.79
C LEU A 31 -19.50 13.10 6.73
N ARG A 32 -19.04 14.31 6.41
CA ARG A 32 -19.69 15.15 5.39
C ARG A 32 -19.67 14.55 3.99
N SER A 33 -18.72 13.65 3.71
CA SER A 33 -18.63 12.97 2.41
C SER A 33 -19.73 11.92 2.22
N LEU A 34 -20.28 11.37 3.31
CA LEU A 34 -21.36 10.38 3.27
C LEU A 34 -22.64 10.98 2.66
N PHE A 35 -22.94 12.25 2.92
CA PHE A 35 -24.07 12.92 2.28
C PHE A 35 -23.93 13.05 0.75
N ARG A 36 -22.72 12.89 0.24
CA ARG A 36 -22.39 12.89 -1.21
C ARG A 36 -22.23 11.49 -1.78
N LYS A 37 -22.67 10.45 -1.07
CA LYS A 37 -22.46 9.04 -1.43
C LYS A 37 -20.96 8.73 -1.64
N GLN A 38 -20.07 9.36 -0.88
CA GLN A 38 -18.63 9.13 -0.92
C GLN A 38 -18.15 8.73 0.47
N LEU A 39 -17.38 7.64 0.56
CA LEU A 39 -16.63 7.30 1.76
C LEU A 39 -15.23 7.90 1.66
N SER A 40 -15.03 9.03 2.32
CA SER A 40 -13.72 9.70 2.37
C SER A 40 -13.02 9.37 3.67
N LEU A 41 -11.88 8.69 3.56
CA LEU A 41 -10.99 8.37 4.67
C LEU A 41 -9.83 9.37 4.65
N ARG A 42 -9.78 10.25 5.66
CA ARG A 42 -8.67 11.23 5.76
C ARG A 42 -7.35 10.55 5.98
N THR A 43 -7.32 9.59 6.89
CA THR A 43 -6.09 8.89 7.26
C THR A 43 -6.43 7.45 7.59
N ILE A 44 -5.68 6.54 7.03
CA ILE A 44 -5.61 5.15 7.48
C ILE A 44 -4.26 4.96 8.15
N SER A 45 -4.26 4.41 9.36
CA SER A 45 -3.03 4.01 10.05
C SER A 45 -3.06 2.52 10.35
N VAL A 46 -1.97 1.84 10.03
CA VAL A 46 -1.77 0.41 10.32
C VAL A 46 -0.53 0.26 11.17
N LEU A 47 -0.66 -0.49 12.25
CA LEU A 47 0.37 -0.71 13.23
C LEU A 47 0.58 -2.20 13.49
N ASP A 48 1.85 -2.62 13.54
CA ASP A 48 2.25 -4.01 13.83
C ASP A 48 1.50 -5.00 12.92
N ALA A 49 1.82 -4.98 11.63
CA ALA A 49 1.17 -5.85 10.66
C ALA A 49 2.15 -6.71 9.87
N ASN A 50 1.66 -7.89 9.50
CA ASN A 50 2.28 -8.75 8.51
C ASN A 50 1.39 -8.77 7.27
N ILE A 51 1.97 -8.48 6.11
CA ILE A 51 1.29 -8.42 4.82
C ILE A 51 1.95 -9.44 3.89
N ASN A 52 1.16 -10.33 3.33
CA ASN A 52 1.63 -11.36 2.41
C ASN A 52 0.98 -11.18 1.04
N LEU A 53 1.75 -10.62 0.13
CA LEU A 53 1.36 -10.38 -1.25
C LEU A 53 1.99 -11.44 -2.14
N TYR A 54 1.23 -12.00 -3.06
CA TYR A 54 1.78 -12.94 -4.00
C TYR A 54 1.02 -12.97 -5.33
N LYS A 55 1.69 -13.54 -6.32
CA LYS A 55 1.14 -13.92 -7.61
C LYS A 55 1.49 -15.39 -7.86
N SER A 56 0.47 -16.23 -7.99
CA SER A 56 0.67 -17.70 -8.11
C SER A 56 1.22 -18.08 -9.47
N GLU A 57 0.69 -17.51 -10.55
CA GLU A 57 1.03 -17.82 -11.93
C GLU A 57 1.25 -16.52 -12.74
N LYS A 58 1.96 -16.62 -13.85
CA LYS A 58 2.31 -15.47 -14.69
C LYS A 58 1.09 -14.67 -15.15
N ASP A 59 0.02 -15.35 -15.53
CA ASP A 59 -1.17 -14.72 -16.10
C ASP A 59 -2.35 -14.62 -15.12
N SER A 60 -2.18 -15.09 -13.86
CA SER A 60 -3.17 -14.96 -12.81
C SER A 60 -3.15 -13.57 -12.18
N PRO A 61 -4.28 -13.07 -11.64
CA PRO A 61 -4.27 -11.85 -10.84
C PRO A 61 -3.47 -12.06 -9.54
N ALA A 62 -2.88 -10.99 -9.02
CA ALA A 62 -2.27 -11.01 -7.69
C ALA A 62 -3.34 -11.21 -6.60
N ASN A 63 -2.96 -11.80 -5.47
CA ASN A 63 -3.89 -12.06 -4.37
C ASN A 63 -4.54 -10.79 -3.77
N PHE A 64 -3.96 -9.63 -4.03
CA PHE A 64 -4.47 -8.31 -3.61
C PHE A 64 -5.22 -7.54 -4.71
N GLN A 65 -5.41 -8.11 -5.90
CA GLN A 65 -6.04 -7.43 -7.04
C GLN A 65 -7.43 -6.90 -6.69
N PHE A 66 -8.20 -7.64 -5.91
CA PHE A 66 -9.54 -7.21 -5.47
C PHE A 66 -9.56 -5.90 -4.68
N ILE A 67 -8.46 -5.58 -3.97
CA ILE A 67 -8.29 -4.30 -3.27
C ILE A 67 -8.13 -3.19 -4.30
N ILE A 68 -7.24 -3.40 -5.29
CA ILE A 68 -7.03 -2.43 -6.38
C ILE A 68 -8.34 -2.18 -7.14
N ASP A 69 -9.07 -3.25 -7.44
CA ASP A 69 -10.34 -3.18 -8.15
C ASP A 69 -11.38 -2.37 -7.35
N ALA A 70 -11.43 -2.54 -6.02
CA ALA A 70 -12.34 -1.79 -5.15
C ALA A 70 -12.06 -0.27 -5.16
N PHE A 71 -10.77 0.13 -5.31
CA PHE A 71 -10.39 1.54 -5.45
C PHE A 71 -10.57 2.07 -6.89
N SER A 72 -10.50 1.18 -7.86
CA SER A 72 -10.51 1.53 -9.30
C SER A 72 -11.89 1.49 -9.93
N SER A 73 -12.91 0.91 -9.26
CA SER A 73 -14.20 0.64 -9.86
C SER A 73 -14.95 1.91 -10.28
N LYS A 74 -14.90 2.18 -11.58
CA LYS A 74 -15.80 3.12 -12.29
C LYS A 74 -17.19 2.52 -12.58
N LYS A 75 -17.40 1.24 -12.32
CA LYS A 75 -18.63 0.51 -12.64
C LYS A 75 -19.04 -0.39 -11.47
N SER A 76 -19.89 0.09 -10.60
CA SER A 76 -20.80 -0.80 -9.89
C SER A 76 -22.18 -0.66 -10.53
N SER A 77 -22.59 -1.71 -11.20
CA SER A 77 -23.97 -1.91 -11.70
C SER A 77 -24.89 -2.30 -10.54
N SER A 78 -24.92 -1.51 -9.49
CA SER A 78 -25.92 -1.59 -8.42
C SER A 78 -25.89 -0.31 -7.59
N ASP A 79 -27.01 0.09 -7.07
CA ASP A 79 -27.41 1.38 -6.48
C ASP A 79 -26.54 1.97 -5.33
N SER A 80 -25.40 1.44 -5.02
CA SER A 80 -24.49 1.96 -3.98
C SER A 80 -23.17 2.48 -4.57
N ASN A 81 -23.22 3.66 -5.20
CA ASN A 81 -22.05 4.39 -5.70
C ASN A 81 -21.23 5.02 -4.57
N ILE A 82 -20.69 4.23 -3.66
CA ILE A 82 -19.77 4.74 -2.64
C ILE A 82 -18.36 4.80 -3.23
N LYS A 83 -17.88 6.00 -3.54
CA LYS A 83 -16.50 6.23 -3.99
C LYS A 83 -15.59 6.27 -2.76
N LEU A 84 -14.65 5.35 -2.66
CA LEU A 84 -13.64 5.34 -1.60
C LEU A 84 -12.48 6.29 -1.96
N ARG A 85 -12.16 7.21 -1.05
CA ARG A 85 -10.97 8.09 -1.15
C ARG A 85 -10.14 7.97 0.12
N ILE A 86 -8.83 7.81 -0.06
CA ILE A 86 -7.86 7.83 1.03
C ILE A 86 -6.91 8.99 0.78
N ASN A 87 -6.75 9.89 1.77
CA ASN A 87 -5.86 11.05 1.62
C ASN A 87 -4.47 10.79 2.21
N SER A 88 -4.37 9.93 3.22
CA SER A 88 -3.10 9.64 3.89
C SER A 88 -3.06 8.20 4.39
N LEU A 89 -1.90 7.56 4.22
CA LEU A 89 -1.60 6.24 4.73
C LEU A 89 -0.39 6.34 5.65
N ILE A 90 -0.53 5.85 6.88
CA ILE A 90 0.54 5.78 7.88
C ILE A 90 0.75 4.32 8.23
N LEU A 91 1.96 3.83 7.98
CA LEU A 91 2.38 2.47 8.30
C LEU A 91 3.46 2.51 9.37
N ARG A 92 3.38 1.65 10.38
CA ARG A 92 4.36 1.54 11.46
C ARG A 92 4.61 0.08 11.80
N ARG A 93 5.89 -0.31 11.76
CA ARG A 93 6.38 -1.66 12.05
C ARG A 93 5.64 -2.73 11.23
N ILE A 94 5.64 -2.55 9.93
CA ILE A 94 5.02 -3.48 9.00
C ILE A 94 6.06 -4.43 8.46
N ASN A 95 5.75 -5.72 8.43
CA ASN A 95 6.46 -6.70 7.66
C ASN A 95 5.65 -6.99 6.40
N ILE A 96 6.26 -6.88 5.25
CA ILE A 96 5.60 -7.10 3.96
C ILE A 96 6.46 -8.03 3.10
N ALA A 97 5.84 -9.06 2.57
CA ALA A 97 6.44 -9.93 1.57
C ALA A 97 5.66 -9.86 0.26
N TYR A 98 6.36 -9.89 -0.86
CA TYR A 98 5.80 -10.07 -2.19
C TYR A 98 6.53 -11.21 -2.90
N ASN A 99 5.78 -12.20 -3.40
CA ASN A 99 6.33 -13.38 -4.05
C ASN A 99 5.62 -13.70 -5.37
N GLU A 100 6.37 -13.86 -6.45
CA GLU A 100 5.89 -14.47 -7.68
C GLU A 100 6.26 -15.97 -7.68
N HIS A 101 5.34 -16.83 -7.27
CA HIS A 101 5.60 -18.25 -7.05
C HIS A 101 6.11 -19.01 -8.28
N TYR A 102 5.82 -18.50 -9.47
CA TYR A 102 6.28 -19.07 -10.75
C TYR A 102 7.72 -18.68 -11.12
N ARG A 103 8.37 -17.79 -10.35
CA ARG A 103 9.77 -17.38 -10.55
C ARG A 103 10.67 -17.96 -9.47
N LYS A 104 11.91 -18.25 -9.85
CA LYS A 104 12.93 -18.71 -8.89
C LYS A 104 13.41 -17.55 -8.02
N GLU A 105 13.59 -17.81 -6.76
CA GLU A 105 14.19 -16.89 -5.82
C GLU A 105 15.71 -16.82 -6.05
N THR A 106 16.29 -15.61 -5.92
CA THR A 106 17.73 -15.39 -5.99
C THR A 106 18.24 -14.95 -4.62
N ALA A 107 19.07 -15.78 -3.99
CA ALA A 107 19.62 -15.47 -2.68
C ALA A 107 20.65 -14.33 -2.70
N GLY A 108 20.73 -13.54 -1.63
CA GLY A 108 21.77 -12.52 -1.40
C GLY A 108 21.71 -11.28 -2.29
N LYS A 109 20.63 -11.08 -3.04
CA LYS A 109 20.40 -9.90 -3.87
C LYS A 109 18.96 -9.44 -3.74
N ILE A 110 18.72 -8.13 -3.93
CA ILE A 110 17.36 -7.62 -4.07
C ILE A 110 16.75 -8.25 -5.33
N ASN A 111 15.66 -8.98 -5.12
CA ASN A 111 14.92 -9.61 -6.21
C ASN A 111 13.51 -8.99 -6.27
N PRO A 112 13.17 -8.20 -7.31
CA PRO A 112 11.87 -7.53 -7.40
C PRO A 112 10.68 -8.50 -7.47
N HIS A 113 10.92 -9.78 -7.77
CA HIS A 113 9.91 -10.82 -7.80
C HIS A 113 9.75 -11.57 -6.47
N HIS A 114 10.68 -11.36 -5.52
CA HIS A 114 10.69 -11.97 -4.20
C HIS A 114 11.23 -10.95 -3.18
N LEU A 115 10.42 -9.97 -2.86
CA LEU A 115 10.74 -8.90 -1.89
C LEU A 115 10.25 -9.27 -0.50
N SER A 116 11.08 -9.02 0.50
CA SER A 116 10.67 -9.16 1.89
C SER A 116 11.25 -8.00 2.70
N ALA A 117 10.39 -7.06 3.06
CA ALA A 117 10.75 -5.91 3.87
C ALA A 117 10.22 -6.07 5.29
N SER A 118 11.09 -5.84 6.26
CA SER A 118 10.78 -5.83 7.68
C SER A 118 10.90 -4.44 8.26
N ASN A 119 10.19 -4.21 9.37
CA ASN A 119 10.16 -2.93 10.08
C ASN A 119 9.87 -1.73 9.17
N LEU A 120 9.01 -1.93 8.17
CA LEU A 120 8.63 -0.88 7.24
C LEU A 120 7.81 0.18 7.98
N ASN A 121 8.26 1.44 7.84
CA ASN A 121 7.53 2.61 8.30
C ASN A 121 7.34 3.55 7.13
N ALA A 122 6.11 4.04 6.95
CA ALA A 122 5.79 4.94 5.86
C ALA A 122 4.79 6.01 6.27
N ASN A 123 4.92 7.19 5.68
CA ASN A 123 3.95 8.27 5.72
C ASN A 123 3.72 8.75 4.28
N ILE A 124 2.58 8.39 3.73
CA ILE A 124 2.24 8.62 2.32
C ILE A 124 1.00 9.50 2.25
N SER A 125 1.08 10.58 1.50
CA SER A 125 -0.06 11.41 1.15
C SER A 125 -0.54 11.04 -0.25
N LEU A 126 -1.79 10.61 -0.36
CA LEU A 126 -2.42 10.19 -1.60
C LEU A 126 -3.27 11.35 -2.12
N LYS A 127 -2.90 11.91 -3.26
CA LYS A 127 -3.60 13.04 -3.87
C LYS A 127 -4.62 12.58 -4.89
N GLU A 128 -4.25 11.56 -5.66
CA GLU A 128 -5.09 11.00 -6.70
C GLU A 128 -4.76 9.53 -6.89
N ILE A 129 -5.77 8.69 -6.96
CA ILE A 129 -5.68 7.29 -7.36
C ILE A 129 -6.86 7.02 -8.28
N THR A 130 -6.58 6.86 -9.55
CA THR A 130 -7.55 6.44 -10.57
C THR A 130 -6.91 5.36 -11.43
N PRO A 131 -7.67 4.64 -12.28
CA PRO A 131 -7.08 3.68 -13.22
C PRO A 131 -6.07 4.28 -14.19
N ASP A 132 -6.16 5.60 -14.40
CA ASP A 132 -5.38 6.31 -15.40
C ASP A 132 -4.36 7.28 -14.81
N SER A 133 -4.42 7.54 -13.49
CA SER A 133 -3.60 8.56 -12.86
C SER A 133 -3.29 8.20 -11.40
N LEU A 134 -2.02 8.35 -11.02
CA LEU A 134 -1.54 8.22 -9.66
C LEU A 134 -0.76 9.48 -9.29
N ARG A 135 -1.16 10.14 -8.19
CA ARG A 135 -0.41 11.26 -7.62
C ARG A 135 -0.24 11.05 -6.13
N LEU A 136 0.99 10.92 -5.69
CA LEU A 136 1.32 10.69 -4.28
C LEU A 136 2.55 11.49 -3.84
N ASN A 137 2.66 11.65 -2.54
CA ASN A 137 3.83 12.19 -1.87
C ASN A 137 4.24 11.24 -0.75
N ILE A 138 5.40 10.60 -0.88
CA ILE A 138 6.05 9.84 0.18
C ILE A 138 6.83 10.83 1.02
N ARG A 139 6.34 11.11 2.24
CA ARG A 139 6.99 12.00 3.20
C ARG A 139 8.11 11.32 3.97
N SER A 140 7.98 10.03 4.18
CA SER A 140 9.01 9.16 4.73
C SER A 140 8.70 7.72 4.37
N LEU A 141 9.73 6.96 4.05
CA LEU A 141 9.69 5.51 3.90
C LEU A 141 11.02 4.94 4.40
N SER A 142 10.95 3.97 5.29
CA SER A 142 12.11 3.22 5.77
C SER A 142 11.77 1.75 5.90
N PHE A 143 12.73 0.86 5.67
CA PHE A 143 12.58 -0.58 5.84
C PHE A 143 13.95 -1.29 5.78
N GLN A 144 13.96 -2.56 6.17
CA GLN A 144 15.07 -3.49 5.98
C GLN A 144 14.61 -4.62 5.06
N GLU A 145 15.34 -4.88 4.00
CA GLU A 145 15.06 -5.96 3.06
C GLU A 145 15.91 -7.20 3.39
N LYS A 146 15.38 -8.39 3.17
CA LYS A 146 16.02 -9.68 3.56
C LYS A 146 17.41 -9.90 2.95
N SER A 147 17.74 -9.25 1.83
CA SER A 147 19.10 -9.30 1.24
C SER A 147 20.16 -8.52 2.03
N GLY A 148 19.77 -7.81 3.10
CA GLY A 148 20.62 -6.94 3.89
C GLY A 148 20.53 -5.46 3.49
N PHE A 149 19.80 -5.11 2.42
CA PHE A 149 19.60 -3.72 2.05
C PHE A 149 18.75 -3.01 3.11
N THR A 150 19.22 -1.83 3.53
CA THR A 150 18.51 -0.98 4.50
C THR A 150 18.25 0.38 3.90
N LEU A 151 16.98 0.77 3.81
CA LEU A 151 16.54 2.11 3.49
C LEU A 151 16.28 2.86 4.79
N GLN A 152 17.10 3.85 5.11
CA GLN A 152 16.92 4.66 6.33
C GLN A 152 15.80 5.67 6.17
N ASN A 153 15.76 6.34 5.03
CA ASN A 153 14.67 7.23 4.67
C ASN A 153 14.60 7.43 3.16
N MET A 154 13.38 7.54 2.65
CA MET A 154 13.12 7.99 1.29
C MET A 154 11.98 9.00 1.29
N ARG A 155 12.13 10.07 0.51
CA ARG A 155 11.10 11.08 0.26
C ARG A 155 11.00 11.29 -1.24
N LEU A 156 9.79 11.42 -1.74
CA LEU A 156 9.55 11.79 -3.15
C LEU A 156 8.13 12.30 -3.37
N ARG A 157 7.95 13.07 -4.41
CA ARG A 157 6.65 13.34 -5.02
C ARG A 157 6.59 12.62 -6.36
N MET A 158 5.49 11.94 -6.63
CA MET A 158 5.29 11.22 -7.87
C MET A 158 3.94 11.57 -8.49
N GLN A 159 3.98 11.80 -9.80
CA GLN A 159 2.81 11.85 -10.65
C GLN A 159 3.02 10.84 -11.77
N ALA A 160 2.06 9.96 -11.97
CA ALA A 160 2.13 8.97 -13.03
C ALA A 160 0.78 8.83 -13.74
N ASN A 161 0.81 8.57 -15.02
CA ASN A 161 -0.32 8.14 -15.83
C ASN A 161 0.09 6.90 -16.64
N ARG A 162 -0.75 6.46 -17.59
CA ARG A 162 -0.50 5.24 -18.38
C ARG A 162 0.79 5.31 -19.22
N SER A 163 1.30 6.50 -19.53
CA SER A 163 2.40 6.70 -20.47
C SER A 163 3.65 7.30 -19.82
N HIS A 164 3.50 8.05 -18.73
CA HIS A 164 4.58 8.85 -18.15
C HIS A 164 4.54 8.76 -16.63
N ALA A 165 5.72 8.74 -16.03
CA ALA A 165 5.92 8.94 -14.60
C ALA A 165 6.93 10.08 -14.38
N ILE A 166 6.55 11.04 -13.55
CA ILE A 166 7.40 12.16 -13.14
C ILE A 166 7.66 12.00 -11.65
N ILE A 167 8.92 12.01 -11.27
CA ILE A 167 9.36 11.97 -9.88
C ILE A 167 10.05 13.30 -9.59
N GLU A 168 9.62 13.94 -8.53
CA GLU A 168 10.14 15.21 -8.02
C GLU A 168 10.56 15.07 -6.56
N ASP A 169 11.45 15.94 -6.09
CA ASP A 169 11.92 15.98 -4.69
C ASP A 169 12.41 14.63 -4.19
N PHE A 170 13.14 13.91 -5.03
CA PHE A 170 13.66 12.59 -4.68
C PHE A 170 14.86 12.74 -3.74
N GLU A 171 14.75 12.15 -2.56
CA GLU A 171 15.78 12.11 -1.53
C GLU A 171 15.87 10.71 -0.95
N VAL A 172 17.04 10.13 -0.87
CA VAL A 172 17.29 8.79 -0.30
C VAL A 172 18.45 8.87 0.69
N ALA A 173 18.22 8.33 1.88
CA ALA A 173 19.25 8.11 2.88
C ALA A 173 19.48 6.61 3.09
N LEU A 174 20.70 6.18 2.89
CA LEU A 174 21.21 4.84 3.18
C LEU A 174 22.14 4.90 4.41
N PRO A 175 22.53 3.77 5.04
CA PRO A 175 23.31 3.77 6.28
C PRO A 175 24.60 4.60 6.23
N HIS A 176 25.18 4.81 5.05
CA HIS A 176 26.44 5.56 4.88
C HIS A 176 26.38 6.62 3.78
N SER A 177 25.19 6.94 3.26
CA SER A 177 25.04 7.85 2.12
C SER A 177 23.69 8.52 2.11
N VAL A 178 23.65 9.81 1.69
CA VAL A 178 22.41 10.57 1.42
C VAL A 178 22.48 11.09 -0.01
N PHE A 179 21.42 10.93 -0.78
CA PHE A 179 21.29 11.36 -2.18
C PHE A 179 20.03 12.16 -2.37
#